data_b92c54da8b1e4c2a0a41c260aeb5c8d8
#
_entry.id   b92c54da8b1e4c2a0a41c260aeb5c8d8
#
_cell.length_a   1.000
_cell.length_b   1.000
_cell.length_c   1.000
_cell.angle_alpha   90.00
_cell.angle_beta   90.00
_cell.angle_gamma   90.00
#
_symmetry.space_group_name_H-M   'P 1'
#
loop_
_entity.id
_entity.type
_entity.pdbx_description
1 polymer ?
#
loop_
_entity_poly.entity_id
_entity_poly.type
_entity_poly.pdbx_seq_one_letter_code
_entity_poly.pdbx_strand_id
1 'polypeptide(L)' 'MVHLHAGVAFLVSESREVMNVRQASQYLGISPDTLYRYITEGEIPAFKLGNRWKLRKTILDRWMERKMSQATARRR' A
#
# COMPACT_ATOMS: atom_id res chain seq x y z
N MET A 1 5.99 -9.68 -30.73
CA MET A 1 6.14 -10.12 -29.35
C MET A 1 6.73 -9.08 -28.45
N VAL A 2 7.56 -8.26 -29.00
CA VAL A 2 8.18 -7.24 -28.18
C VAL A 2 7.15 -6.33 -27.54
N HIS A 3 6.13 -5.99 -28.29
CA HIS A 3 5.11 -5.11 -27.74
C HIS A 3 4.38 -5.73 -26.56
N LEU A 4 4.30 -7.05 -26.52
CA LEU A 4 3.71 -7.73 -25.38
C LEU A 4 4.54 -7.50 -24.13
N HIS A 5 5.85 -7.51 -24.29
CA HIS A 5 6.71 -7.26 -23.16
C HIS A 5 6.53 -5.86 -22.61
N ALA A 6 6.35 -4.91 -23.50
CA ALA A 6 6.13 -3.55 -23.07
C ALA A 6 4.83 -3.43 -22.28
N GLY A 7 3.79 -4.10 -22.75
CA GLY A 7 2.54 -4.07 -22.04
C GLY A 7 2.64 -4.70 -20.68
N VAL A 8 3.34 -5.83 -20.61
CA VAL A 8 3.52 -6.50 -19.33
C VAL A 8 4.31 -5.62 -18.37
N ALA A 9 5.35 -4.99 -18.87
CA ALA A 9 6.14 -4.12 -18.02
C ALA A 9 5.32 -2.99 -17.44
N PHE A 10 4.44 -2.42 -18.24
CA PHE A 10 3.58 -1.36 -17.77
C PHE A 10 2.66 -1.85 -16.67
N LEU A 11 2.07 -3.01 -16.85
CA LEU A 11 1.17 -3.58 -15.84
C LEU A 11 1.92 -3.88 -14.55
N VAL A 12 3.11 -4.41 -14.67
CA VAL A 12 3.92 -4.69 -13.48
C VAL A 12 4.20 -3.41 -12.73
N SER A 13 4.46 -2.33 -13.46
CA SER A 13 4.70 -1.05 -12.83
C SER A 13 3.50 -0.59 -12.02
N GLU A 14 2.30 -0.83 -12.53
CA GLU A 14 1.10 -0.43 -11.83
C GLU A 14 0.75 -1.34 -10.67
N SER A 15 1.18 -2.60 -10.75
CA SER A 15 0.89 -3.56 -9.68
C SER A 15 2.08 -3.74 -8.77
N ARG A 16 2.85 -2.73 -8.61
CA ARG A 16 4.08 -2.83 -7.85
C ARG A 16 3.83 -3.32 -6.45
N GLU A 17 4.57 -4.34 -6.06
CA GLU A 17 4.45 -4.90 -4.72
C GLU A 17 5.03 -3.97 -3.66
N VAL A 18 6.15 -3.32 -3.96
CA VAL A 18 6.76 -2.38 -3.03
C VAL A 18 6.44 -0.97 -3.49
N MET A 19 5.87 -0.19 -2.59
CA MET A 19 5.41 1.16 -2.92
C MET A 19 6.06 2.18 -1.99
N ASN A 20 6.27 3.39 -2.51
CA ASN A 20 6.67 4.49 -1.65
C ASN A 20 5.41 5.08 -0.99
N VAL A 21 5.62 6.09 -0.14
CA VAL A 21 4.49 6.66 0.61
C VAL A 21 3.45 7.25 -0.32
N ARG A 22 3.88 7.95 -1.36
CA ARG A 22 2.93 8.56 -2.28
C ARG A 22 2.08 7.50 -2.98
N GLN A 23 2.74 6.45 -3.47
CA GLN A 23 2.02 5.38 -4.16
C GLN A 23 1.06 4.67 -3.22
N ALA A 24 1.50 4.41 -2.00
CA ALA A 24 0.66 3.73 -1.03
C ALA A 24 -0.53 4.59 -0.63
N SER A 25 -0.32 5.90 -0.47
CA SER A 25 -1.43 6.78 -0.11
C SER A 25 -2.45 6.84 -1.22
N GLN A 26 -2.01 6.86 -2.47
CA GLN A 26 -2.93 6.82 -3.60
C GLN A 26 -3.67 5.49 -3.65
N TYR A 27 -2.96 4.41 -3.38
CA TYR A 27 -3.56 3.09 -3.39
C TYR A 27 -4.65 2.96 -2.32
N LEU A 28 -4.41 3.56 -1.17
CA LEU A 28 -5.38 3.50 -0.07
C LEU A 28 -6.43 4.60 -0.14
N GLY A 29 -6.21 5.61 -0.97
CA GLY A 29 -7.16 6.70 -1.07
C GLY A 29 -7.09 7.68 0.08
N ILE A 30 -5.93 7.85 0.69
CA ILE A 30 -5.74 8.79 1.79
C ILE A 30 -4.60 9.73 1.46
N SER A 31 -4.48 10.80 2.22
CA SER A 31 -3.40 11.75 2.01
C SER A 31 -2.08 11.16 2.53
N PRO A 32 -0.94 11.60 1.98
CA PRO A 32 0.34 11.18 2.52
C PRO A 32 0.52 11.52 4.00
N ASP A 33 0.00 12.65 4.45
CA ASP A 33 0.10 13.02 5.85
C ASP A 33 -0.62 12.02 6.74
N THR A 34 -1.79 11.60 6.32
CA THR A 34 -2.54 10.60 7.08
C THR A 34 -1.78 9.28 7.10
N LEU A 35 -1.19 8.91 5.97
CA LEU A 35 -0.43 7.67 5.91
C LEU A 35 0.79 7.74 6.83
N TYR A 36 1.50 8.86 6.83
CA TYR A 36 2.64 9.03 7.74
C TYR A 36 2.21 8.86 9.18
N ARG A 37 1.08 9.42 9.54
CA ARG A 37 0.58 9.26 10.91
C ARG A 37 0.33 7.81 11.24
N TYR A 38 -0.29 7.07 10.34
CA TYR A 38 -0.52 5.64 10.57
C TYR A 38 0.79 4.87 10.70
N ILE A 39 1.79 5.25 9.92
CA ILE A 39 3.09 4.58 10.00
C ILE A 39 3.74 4.86 11.34
N THR A 40 3.76 6.12 11.76
CA THR A 40 4.44 6.47 13.01
C THR A 40 3.70 5.95 14.23
N GLU A 41 2.40 5.75 14.13
CA GLU A 41 1.63 5.18 15.23
C GLU A 41 1.68 3.66 15.25
N GLY A 42 2.36 3.06 14.28
CA GLY A 42 2.44 1.61 14.20
C GLY A 42 1.17 0.95 13.72
N GLU A 43 0.26 1.72 13.15
CA GLU A 43 -1.00 1.19 12.66
C GLU A 43 -0.80 0.39 11.38
N ILE A 44 0.05 0.90 10.50
CA ILE A 44 0.33 0.26 9.22
C ILE A 44 1.79 -0.17 9.20
N PRO A 45 2.08 -1.44 8.91
CA PRO A 45 3.47 -1.89 8.81
C PRO A 45 4.18 -1.25 7.63
N ALA A 46 5.36 -0.71 7.89
CA ALA A 46 6.19 -0.10 6.85
C ALA A 46 7.63 -0.33 7.24
N PHE A 47 8.52 -0.19 6.28
CA PHE A 47 9.94 -0.36 6.53
C PHE A 47 10.73 0.70 5.79
N LYS A 48 11.95 0.94 6.24
CA LYS A 48 12.79 1.95 5.62
C LYS A 48 13.86 1.31 4.77
N LEU A 49 14.00 1.84 3.57
CA LEU A 49 15.15 1.55 2.73
C LEU A 49 15.88 2.86 2.54
N GLY A 50 17.09 2.93 3.09
CA GLY A 50 17.80 4.19 3.15
C GLY A 50 17.02 5.15 4.03
N ASN A 51 16.66 6.29 3.49
CA ASN A 51 15.93 7.30 4.23
C ASN A 51 14.45 7.33 3.90
N ARG A 52 13.96 6.35 3.17
CA ARG A 52 12.59 6.44 2.68
C ARG A 52 11.76 5.29 3.18
N TRP A 53 10.54 5.60 3.56
CA TRP A 53 9.57 4.60 3.95
C TRP A 53 9.09 3.86 2.72
N LYS A 54 8.97 2.53 2.86
CA LYS A 54 8.41 1.67 1.83
C LYS A 54 7.32 0.82 2.45
N LEU A 55 6.36 0.45 1.63
CA LEU A 55 5.25 -0.37 2.08
C LEU A 55 5.03 -1.49 1.06
N ARG A 56 4.52 -2.62 1.53
CA ARG A 56 4.24 -3.73 0.65
C ARG A 56 2.74 -3.81 0.39
N LYS A 57 2.41 -3.93 -0.88
CA LYS A 57 1.01 -3.98 -1.29
C LYS A 57 0.27 -5.12 -0.60
N THR A 58 0.88 -6.30 -0.55
CA THR A 58 0.26 -7.45 0.09
C THR A 58 -0.07 -7.17 1.54
N ILE A 59 0.83 -6.49 2.23
CA ILE A 59 0.63 -6.16 3.64
C ILE A 59 -0.50 -5.14 3.78
N LEU A 60 -0.55 -4.16 2.89
CA LEU A 60 -1.63 -3.18 2.92
C LEU A 60 -2.97 -3.84 2.68
N ASP A 61 -3.01 -4.80 1.77
CA ASP A 61 -4.25 -5.52 1.49
C ASP A 61 -4.74 -6.26 2.72
N ARG A 62 -3.83 -6.90 3.45
CA ARG A 62 -4.19 -7.59 4.68
C ARG A 62 -4.67 -6.63 5.75
N TRP A 63 -4.01 -5.50 5.84
CA TRP A 63 -4.42 -4.49 6.80
C TRP A 63 -5.83 -4.01 6.51
N MET A 64 -6.13 -3.78 5.24
CA MET A 64 -7.46 -3.36 4.84
C MET A 64 -8.51 -4.43 5.16
N GLU A 65 -8.14 -5.69 4.93
CA GLU A 65 -9.07 -6.77 5.25
C GLU A 65 -9.38 -6.84 6.73
N ARG A 66 -8.37 -6.62 7.55
CA ARG A 66 -8.60 -6.60 9.00
C ARG A 66 -9.49 -5.45 9.41
N LYS A 67 -9.30 -4.29 8.77
CA LYS A 67 -10.15 -3.14 9.06
C LYS A 67 -11.59 -3.42 8.67
N MET A 68 -11.79 -4.05 7.55
CA MET A 68 -13.13 -4.40 7.12
C MET A 68 -13.78 -5.39 8.08
N SER A 69 -13.04 -6.38 8.52
CA SER A 69 -13.56 -7.35 9.49
C SER A 69 -13.93 -6.68 10.80
N GLN A 70 -13.09 -5.78 11.27
CA GLN A 70 -13.37 -5.08 12.51
C GLN A 70 -14.62 -4.21 12.39
N ALA A 71 -14.78 -3.55 11.28
CA ALA A 71 -15.95 -2.72 11.07
C ALA A 71 -17.21 -3.57 11.04
N THR A 72 -17.15 -4.72 10.38
CA THR A 72 -18.28 -5.62 10.32
C THR A 72 -18.62 -6.15 11.70
N ALA A 73 -17.62 -6.56 12.45
CA ALA A 73 -17.86 -7.07 13.79
C ALA A 73 -18.49 -6.03 14.70
N ARG A 74 -18.08 -4.79 14.54
CA ARG A 74 -18.61 -3.72 15.37
C ARG A 74 -20.04 -3.38 15.07
N ARG A 75 -20.49 -3.72 13.90
CA ARG A 75 -21.86 -3.41 13.53
C ARG A 75 -22.89 -4.28 14.21
N ARG A 76 -22.45 -5.33 14.84
CA ARG A 76 -23.36 -6.24 15.52
C ARG A 76 -23.86 -5.68 16.85
#